data_ada3e32fcfe7b9049497791b9f2032f4
#
_entry.id   ada3e32fcfe7b9049497791b9f2032f4
#
_cell.length_a   1.000
_cell.length_b   1.000
_cell.length_c   1.000
_cell.angle_alpha   90.00
_cell.angle_beta   90.00
_cell.angle_gamma   90.00
#
_symmetry.space_group_name_H-M   'P 1'
#
loop_
_entity.id
_entity.type
_entity.pdbx_description
1 polymer ?
#
loop_
_entity_poly.entity_id
_entity_poly.type
_entity_poly.pdbx_seq_one_letter_code
_entity_poly.pdbx_strand_id
1 'polypeptide(L)'
;MQVGVGTRMAVSSLRSAGNRDVHYTEYPAGYMEKEWGVHPHGSWTAAYRDAAALEWMFSRTRRDRYEAEMLCPGVFYIEDFNDDSMYLVEGRDKALLIDTGLGDGDPLAFAQTLTALPVELAVTHAHLDHMRHSHRFARFYMSKKDLPLLPRVQDSFPENTSTAEQVIDIRDGDAIDLGGVAIEVAEVGGHTPGSVVFIDRTHKCLFTGDALGLWMQVPMALPISTYRDNLLRLQAKLAQPGYTELAFLGGHRRQEGGVHPGEPYVPNSYEKLEDMVALCNKLLAGEAEGEPYPVDFGEPAFAVSYKTANMVYKESVRC
;
A
#
# COMPACT_ATOMS: atom_id res chain seq x y z
N MET A 1 15.03 45.77 -6.47
CA MET A 1 14.12 45.28 -5.42
C MET A 1 14.78 44.06 -4.74
N GLN A 2 14.98 44.13 -3.43
CA GLN A 2 15.85 43.20 -2.70
C GLN A 2 15.13 41.87 -2.40
N VAL A 3 15.04 40.99 -3.37
CA VAL A 3 14.43 39.66 -3.17
C VAL A 3 15.28 38.76 -2.24
N GLY A 4 16.61 39.01 -2.19
CA GLY A 4 17.52 38.21 -1.37
C GLY A 4 17.49 38.43 0.15
N VAL A 5 16.98 39.57 0.63
CA VAL A 5 17.01 39.89 2.07
C VAL A 5 16.06 38.98 2.87
N GLY A 6 14.84 38.78 2.39
CA GLY A 6 13.86 37.93 3.07
C GLY A 6 14.29 36.48 3.15
N THR A 7 14.85 35.92 2.07
CA THR A 7 15.33 34.52 2.03
C THR A 7 16.55 34.34 2.96
N ARG A 8 17.51 35.27 2.96
CA ARG A 8 18.67 35.22 3.89
C ARG A 8 18.23 35.27 5.34
N MET A 9 17.24 36.12 5.67
CA MET A 9 16.67 36.19 7.02
C MET A 9 15.99 34.88 7.42
N ALA A 10 15.20 34.29 6.53
CA ALA A 10 14.56 33.01 6.79
C ALA A 10 15.59 31.89 7.03
N VAL A 11 16.62 31.78 6.19
CA VAL A 11 17.74 30.83 6.35
C VAL A 11 18.45 31.04 7.67
N SER A 12 18.74 32.30 8.02
CA SER A 12 19.39 32.66 9.30
C SER A 12 18.51 32.25 10.49
N SER A 13 17.21 32.53 10.44
CA SER A 13 16.26 32.17 11.50
C SER A 13 16.16 30.66 11.69
N LEU A 14 16.07 29.89 10.60
CA LEU A 14 16.02 28.44 10.66
C LEU A 14 17.30 27.85 11.27
N ARG A 15 18.47 28.36 10.88
CA ARG A 15 19.77 27.95 11.45
C ARG A 15 19.89 28.31 12.91
N SER A 16 19.44 29.50 13.31
CA SER A 16 19.41 29.94 14.70
C SER A 16 18.46 29.14 15.57
N ALA A 17 17.37 28.60 14.97
CA ALA A 17 16.44 27.66 15.62
C ALA A 17 16.99 26.22 15.72
N GLY A 18 18.26 25.99 15.34
CA GLY A 18 18.92 24.70 15.47
C GLY A 18 18.74 23.78 14.25
N ASN A 19 18.07 24.22 13.19
CA ASN A 19 17.98 23.43 11.97
C ASN A 19 19.33 23.50 11.22
N ARG A 20 20.07 22.38 11.24
CA ARG A 20 21.38 22.26 10.57
C ARG A 20 21.24 21.85 9.10
N ASP A 21 20.07 21.47 8.67
CA ASP A 21 19.77 20.93 7.35
C ASP A 21 19.09 21.97 6.46
N VAL A 22 19.71 23.16 6.40
CA VAL A 22 19.24 24.28 5.59
C VAL A 22 20.26 24.56 4.49
N HIS A 23 19.93 24.21 3.26
CA HIS A 23 20.70 24.54 2.08
C HIS A 23 20.20 25.86 1.48
N TYR A 24 21.13 26.70 1.07
CA TYR A 24 20.83 27.96 0.44
C TYR A 24 21.83 28.25 -0.68
N THR A 25 21.32 28.41 -1.87
CA THR A 25 22.10 28.83 -3.04
C THR A 25 21.71 30.26 -3.44
N GLU A 26 22.66 31.10 -3.61
CA GLU A 26 22.47 32.47 -4.07
C GLU A 26 23.24 32.67 -5.39
N TYR A 27 22.54 33.06 -6.41
CA TYR A 27 23.14 33.36 -7.71
C TYR A 27 23.57 34.84 -7.75
N PRO A 28 24.77 35.14 -8.27
CA PRO A 28 25.22 36.52 -8.46
C PRO A 28 24.26 37.35 -9.32
N ALA A 29 24.26 38.68 -9.13
CA ALA A 29 23.46 39.56 -9.97
C ALA A 29 23.84 39.38 -11.46
N GLY A 30 22.85 39.27 -12.31
CA GLY A 30 23.02 39.03 -13.75
C GLY A 30 23.34 37.61 -14.16
N TYR A 31 23.47 36.66 -13.21
CA TYR A 31 23.76 35.25 -13.51
C TYR A 31 22.67 34.61 -14.35
N MET A 32 21.42 34.85 -14.00
CA MET A 32 20.28 34.22 -14.67
C MET A 32 20.15 34.71 -16.11
N GLU A 33 20.37 36.00 -16.37
CA GLU A 33 20.33 36.55 -17.72
C GLU A 33 21.52 36.08 -18.56
N LYS A 34 22.70 36.05 -17.98
CA LYS A 34 23.95 35.72 -18.68
C LYS A 34 24.05 34.23 -19.00
N GLU A 35 23.80 33.36 -18.04
CA GLU A 35 24.03 31.92 -18.18
C GLU A 35 22.78 31.18 -18.70
N TRP A 36 21.59 31.72 -18.47
CA TRP A 36 20.34 31.05 -18.78
C TRP A 36 19.41 31.83 -19.72
N GLY A 37 19.71 33.08 -20.00
CA GLY A 37 18.88 33.95 -20.88
C GLY A 37 17.49 34.21 -20.30
N VAL A 38 17.29 34.08 -19.00
CA VAL A 38 15.99 34.24 -18.35
C VAL A 38 16.02 35.41 -17.36
N HIS A 39 14.84 35.97 -17.09
CA HIS A 39 14.69 37.05 -16.10
C HIS A 39 15.19 36.61 -14.71
N PRO A 40 15.80 37.50 -13.88
CA PRO A 40 16.29 37.15 -12.54
C PRO A 40 15.30 36.41 -11.64
N HIS A 41 14.00 36.63 -11.84
CA HIS A 41 12.94 35.92 -11.13
C HIS A 41 12.81 34.43 -11.56
N GLY A 42 13.42 34.03 -12.68
CA GLY A 42 13.42 32.67 -13.23
C GLY A 42 14.49 31.74 -12.61
N SER A 43 14.94 32.00 -11.39
CA SER A 43 15.99 31.21 -10.69
C SER A 43 15.65 29.71 -10.54
N TRP A 44 14.35 29.33 -10.60
CA TRP A 44 13.94 27.93 -10.63
C TRP A 44 14.51 27.16 -11.83
N THR A 45 14.78 27.84 -12.96
CA THR A 45 15.39 27.21 -14.14
C THR A 45 16.76 26.63 -13.83
N ALA A 46 17.59 27.36 -13.07
CA ALA A 46 18.88 26.86 -12.60
C ALA A 46 18.71 25.82 -11.47
N ALA A 47 17.81 26.07 -10.52
CA ALA A 47 17.57 25.17 -9.40
C ALA A 47 17.10 23.77 -9.83
N TYR A 48 16.19 23.66 -10.80
CA TYR A 48 15.75 22.37 -11.34
C TYR A 48 16.76 21.65 -12.24
N ARG A 49 17.92 22.24 -12.49
CA ARG A 49 19.04 21.61 -13.21
C ARG A 49 20.29 21.44 -12.33
N ASP A 50 20.23 21.90 -11.10
CA ASP A 50 21.27 21.68 -10.10
C ASP A 50 21.13 20.26 -9.55
N ALA A 51 21.96 19.34 -10.04
CA ALA A 51 21.93 17.94 -9.64
C ALA A 51 22.12 17.78 -8.11
N ALA A 52 22.98 18.59 -7.49
CA ALA A 52 23.20 18.54 -6.05
C ALA A 52 21.96 19.02 -5.25
N ALA A 53 21.28 20.07 -5.75
CA ALA A 53 20.04 20.54 -5.13
C ALA A 53 18.91 19.52 -5.27
N LEU A 54 18.79 18.89 -6.42
CA LEU A 54 17.79 17.81 -6.67
C LEU A 54 18.11 16.59 -5.80
N GLU A 55 19.36 16.13 -5.78
CA GLU A 55 19.78 15.01 -4.96
C GLU A 55 19.50 15.27 -3.47
N TRP A 56 19.88 16.47 -2.97
CA TRP A 56 19.55 16.86 -1.61
C TRP A 56 18.04 16.90 -1.37
N MET A 57 17.25 17.49 -2.26
CA MET A 57 15.80 17.59 -2.13
C MET A 57 15.15 16.21 -2.09
N PHE A 58 15.57 15.30 -3.00
CA PHE A 58 15.03 13.93 -3.05
C PHE A 58 15.57 13.05 -1.92
N SER A 59 16.78 13.31 -1.41
CA SER A 59 17.27 12.61 -0.23
C SER A 59 16.52 12.98 1.05
N ARG A 60 15.68 14.04 1.01
CA ARG A 60 14.82 14.47 2.13
C ARG A 60 13.43 13.87 2.10
N THR A 61 13.11 13.05 1.11
CA THR A 61 11.93 12.22 1.18
C THR A 61 12.13 11.27 2.36
N ARG A 62 11.31 11.41 3.39
CA ARG A 62 11.39 10.55 4.60
C ARG A 62 10.79 9.19 4.29
N ARG A 63 11.43 8.46 3.37
CA ARG A 63 11.01 7.11 2.99
C ARG A 63 11.17 6.10 4.11
N ASP A 64 11.96 6.44 5.13
CA ASP A 64 12.21 5.64 6.33
C ASP A 64 11.22 5.94 7.47
N ARG A 65 10.25 6.84 7.24
CA ARG A 65 9.28 7.23 8.25
C ARG A 65 8.02 6.39 8.15
N TYR A 66 7.59 5.91 9.30
CA TYR A 66 6.25 5.38 9.52
C TYR A 66 5.46 6.30 10.42
N GLU A 67 4.16 6.38 10.21
CA GLU A 67 3.20 7.01 11.11
C GLU A 67 2.26 5.94 11.63
N ALA A 68 1.83 6.06 12.88
CA ALA A 68 0.91 5.08 13.48
C ALA A 68 -0.24 5.78 14.20
N GLU A 69 -1.42 5.15 14.11
CA GLU A 69 -2.62 5.54 14.81
C GLU A 69 -3.24 4.31 15.48
N MET A 70 -3.65 4.42 16.73
CA MET A 70 -4.40 3.36 17.41
C MET A 70 -5.87 3.43 16.95
N LEU A 71 -6.32 2.42 16.21
CA LEU A 71 -7.71 2.32 15.75
C LEU A 71 -8.67 1.92 16.88
N CYS A 72 -8.22 0.98 17.69
CA CYS A 72 -8.88 0.56 18.94
C CYS A 72 -7.81 -0.09 19.84
N PRO A 73 -8.10 -0.32 21.14
CA PRO A 73 -7.15 -0.99 22.02
C PRO A 73 -6.68 -2.33 21.43
N GLY A 74 -5.37 -2.45 21.18
CA GLY A 74 -4.76 -3.65 20.61
C GLY A 74 -4.68 -3.68 19.08
N VAL A 75 -5.16 -2.65 18.37
CA VAL A 75 -5.01 -2.56 16.91
C VAL A 75 -4.46 -1.20 16.49
N PHE A 76 -3.34 -1.21 15.79
CA PHE A 76 -2.70 -0.02 15.24
C PHE A 76 -2.74 -0.07 13.71
N TYR A 77 -3.09 1.05 13.10
CA TYR A 77 -2.82 1.37 11.72
C TYR A 77 -1.41 1.95 11.62
N ILE A 78 -0.64 1.52 10.64
CA ILE A 78 0.69 2.03 10.34
C ILE A 78 0.73 2.37 8.86
N GLU A 79 1.30 3.54 8.54
CA GLU A 79 1.40 4.04 7.17
C GLU A 79 2.84 4.44 6.86
N ASP A 80 3.28 4.17 5.66
CA ASP A 80 4.56 4.65 5.15
C ASP A 80 4.41 5.85 4.21
N PHE A 81 5.52 6.29 3.59
CA PHE A 81 5.54 7.45 2.70
C PHE A 81 4.73 7.28 1.40
N ASN A 82 4.40 6.05 1.04
CA ASN A 82 3.71 5.69 -0.21
C ASN A 82 2.21 5.44 0.01
N ASP A 83 1.69 5.79 1.17
CA ASP A 83 0.32 5.50 1.62
C ASP A 83 0.03 3.97 1.73
N ASP A 84 1.08 3.13 1.85
CA ASP A 84 0.91 1.69 2.08
C ASP A 84 0.48 1.46 3.52
N SER A 85 -0.57 0.69 3.69
CA SER A 85 -1.20 0.43 4.97
C SER A 85 -0.74 -0.89 5.55
N MET A 86 -0.21 -0.83 6.76
CA MET A 86 0.15 -1.98 7.57
C MET A 86 -0.68 -1.95 8.85
N TYR A 87 -0.85 -3.10 9.48
CA TYR A 87 -1.61 -3.17 10.73
C TYR A 87 -0.87 -4.02 11.76
N LEU A 88 -0.83 -3.54 13.00
CA LEU A 88 -0.30 -4.31 14.13
C LEU A 88 -1.47 -4.71 15.03
N VAL A 89 -1.68 -6.00 15.22
CA VAL A 89 -2.71 -6.56 16.07
C VAL A 89 -2.08 -7.26 17.28
N GLU A 90 -2.45 -6.84 18.47
CA GLU A 90 -1.95 -7.44 19.73
C GLU A 90 -2.89 -8.53 20.23
N GLY A 91 -2.32 -9.68 20.57
CA GLY A 91 -2.94 -10.65 21.46
C GLY A 91 -2.35 -10.55 22.87
N ARG A 92 -2.53 -11.59 23.66
CA ARG A 92 -1.91 -11.68 25.00
C ARG A 92 -0.44 -12.09 24.93
N ASP A 93 -0.09 -12.97 23.99
CA ASP A 93 1.20 -13.67 23.99
C ASP A 93 2.15 -13.14 22.89
N LYS A 94 1.61 -12.61 21.81
CA LYS A 94 2.34 -12.02 20.66
C LYS A 94 1.47 -11.03 19.90
N ALA A 95 2.12 -10.24 19.07
CA ALA A 95 1.49 -9.34 18.11
C ALA A 95 1.74 -9.81 16.68
N LEU A 96 0.83 -9.49 15.78
CA LEU A 96 0.90 -9.77 14.35
C LEU A 96 1.00 -8.46 13.57
N LEU A 97 2.10 -8.28 12.85
CA LEU A 97 2.20 -7.26 11.82
C LEU A 97 1.59 -7.81 10.52
N ILE A 98 0.66 -7.10 9.93
CA ILE A 98 0.05 -7.43 8.63
C ILE A 98 0.65 -6.50 7.59
N ASP A 99 1.36 -7.07 6.61
CA ASP A 99 2.14 -6.42 5.56
C ASP A 99 3.33 -5.59 6.06
N THR A 100 4.19 -5.12 5.15
CA THR A 100 5.46 -4.45 5.50
C THR A 100 5.69 -3.11 4.82
N GLY A 101 4.80 -2.68 3.91
CA GLY A 101 4.95 -1.44 3.16
C GLY A 101 6.12 -1.42 2.19
N LEU A 102 6.31 -0.28 1.52
CA LEU A 102 7.36 0.00 0.55
C LEU A 102 8.45 0.94 1.11
N GLY A 103 8.25 1.51 2.29
CA GLY A 103 9.16 2.46 2.92
C GLY A 103 10.59 1.93 3.08
N ASP A 104 11.59 2.82 3.10
CA ASP A 104 13.01 2.45 3.28
C ASP A 104 13.39 2.14 4.74
N GLY A 105 12.45 2.30 5.67
CA GLY A 105 12.65 2.06 7.11
C GLY A 105 12.66 0.59 7.49
N ASP A 106 12.55 0.35 8.79
CA ASP A 106 12.43 -0.99 9.38
C ASP A 106 11.05 -1.14 10.03
N PRO A 107 10.06 -1.78 9.34
CA PRO A 107 8.71 -1.91 9.89
C PRO A 107 8.67 -2.80 11.14
N LEU A 108 9.56 -3.79 11.27
CA LEU A 108 9.66 -4.62 12.48
C LEU A 108 10.15 -3.79 13.67
N ALA A 109 11.24 -3.02 13.49
CA ALA A 109 11.74 -2.14 14.54
C ALA A 109 10.72 -1.08 14.91
N PHE A 110 9.98 -0.53 13.94
CA PHE A 110 8.91 0.43 14.21
C PHE A 110 7.75 -0.22 14.98
N ALA A 111 7.27 -1.39 14.57
CA ALA A 111 6.22 -2.12 15.28
C ALA A 111 6.62 -2.42 16.74
N GLN A 112 7.90 -2.74 16.98
CA GLN A 112 8.45 -2.94 18.32
C GLN A 112 8.49 -1.67 19.19
N THR A 113 8.30 -0.48 18.62
CA THR A 113 8.09 0.75 19.42
C THR A 113 6.64 0.89 19.90
N LEU A 114 5.71 0.20 19.26
CA LEU A 114 4.27 0.25 19.57
C LEU A 114 3.85 -0.85 20.56
N THR A 115 4.58 -1.97 20.59
CA THR A 115 4.29 -3.12 21.46
C THR A 115 5.54 -3.68 22.11
N ALA A 116 5.39 -4.24 23.31
CA ALA A 116 6.45 -5.00 23.98
C ALA A 116 6.39 -6.51 23.68
N LEU A 117 5.39 -6.96 22.92
CA LEU A 117 5.18 -8.36 22.57
C LEU A 117 6.10 -8.81 21.45
N PRO A 118 6.42 -10.10 21.32
CA PRO A 118 7.05 -10.66 20.13
C PRO A 118 6.18 -10.38 18.90
N VAL A 119 6.77 -9.87 17.82
CA VAL A 119 6.06 -9.52 16.59
C VAL A 119 6.28 -10.62 15.55
N GLU A 120 5.21 -11.21 15.06
CA GLU A 120 5.17 -12.08 13.88
C GLU A 120 4.66 -11.31 12.66
N LEU A 121 4.91 -11.80 11.45
CA LEU A 121 4.45 -11.19 10.20
C LEU A 121 3.43 -12.09 9.51
N ALA A 122 2.36 -11.49 9.01
CA ALA A 122 1.48 -12.08 8.00
C ALA A 122 1.41 -11.16 6.77
N VAL A 123 1.49 -11.74 5.58
CA VAL A 123 1.46 -11.02 4.31
C VAL A 123 0.15 -11.34 3.59
N THR A 124 -0.58 -10.29 3.20
CA THR A 124 -1.86 -10.46 2.49
C THR A 124 -1.67 -11.03 1.10
N HIS A 125 -0.59 -10.63 0.41
CA HIS A 125 -0.19 -11.11 -0.91
C HIS A 125 1.25 -10.69 -1.24
N ALA A 126 1.87 -11.32 -2.26
CA ALA A 126 3.29 -11.14 -2.53
C ALA A 126 3.60 -10.02 -3.53
N HIS A 127 2.99 -8.84 -3.39
CA HIS A 127 3.47 -7.65 -4.11
C HIS A 127 4.53 -6.89 -3.30
N LEU A 128 5.24 -6.02 -4.01
CA LEU A 128 6.43 -5.29 -3.54
C LEU A 128 6.17 -4.52 -2.25
N ASP A 129 5.07 -3.82 -2.22
CA ASP A 129 4.58 -2.90 -1.20
C ASP A 129 3.94 -3.60 0.01
N HIS A 130 3.74 -4.92 -0.07
CA HIS A 130 3.21 -5.72 1.03
C HIS A 130 4.26 -6.63 1.67
N MET A 131 5.33 -6.99 0.94
CA MET A 131 6.30 -7.94 1.46
C MET A 131 7.78 -7.51 1.32
N ARG A 132 8.08 -6.25 0.99
CA ARG A 132 9.46 -5.76 0.81
C ARG A 132 10.38 -6.16 1.96
N HIS A 133 9.90 -6.09 3.20
CA HIS A 133 10.71 -6.33 4.40
C HIS A 133 10.49 -7.70 5.03
N SER A 134 9.84 -8.64 4.36
CA SER A 134 9.59 -10.00 4.88
C SER A 134 10.85 -10.75 5.30
N HIS A 135 12.01 -10.45 4.69
CA HIS A 135 13.32 -11.02 5.04
C HIS A 135 13.80 -10.70 6.48
N ARG A 136 13.20 -9.70 7.13
CA ARG A 136 13.52 -9.35 8.53
C ARG A 136 12.90 -10.30 9.56
N PHE A 137 12.01 -11.17 9.11
CA PHE A 137 11.35 -12.16 9.94
C PHE A 137 11.92 -13.56 9.65
N ALA A 138 12.24 -14.31 10.71
CA ALA A 138 12.75 -15.66 10.55
C ALA A 138 11.74 -16.57 9.82
N ARG A 139 10.46 -16.36 10.07
CA ARG A 139 9.33 -17.00 9.36
C ARG A 139 8.16 -16.02 9.30
N PHE A 140 7.30 -16.18 8.29
CA PHE A 140 6.10 -15.35 8.13
C PHE A 140 4.96 -16.14 7.46
N TYR A 141 3.73 -15.73 7.75
CA TYR A 141 2.52 -16.32 7.18
C TYR A 141 2.22 -15.70 5.82
N MET A 142 2.03 -16.53 4.80
CA MET A 142 1.65 -16.12 3.44
C MET A 142 1.12 -17.34 2.69
N SER A 143 0.19 -17.14 1.76
CA SER A 143 -0.21 -18.22 0.84
C SER A 143 0.93 -18.60 -0.10
N LYS A 144 1.31 -19.87 -0.14
CA LYS A 144 2.34 -20.37 -1.07
C LYS A 144 1.94 -20.28 -2.54
N LYS A 145 0.68 -19.97 -2.86
CA LYS A 145 0.23 -19.69 -4.22
C LYS A 145 0.95 -18.48 -4.82
N ASP A 146 1.44 -17.56 -3.97
CA ASP A 146 2.15 -16.35 -4.38
C ASP A 146 3.69 -16.50 -4.43
N LEU A 147 4.25 -17.66 -4.07
CA LEU A 147 5.70 -17.90 -4.21
C LEU A 147 6.28 -17.55 -5.59
N PRO A 148 5.56 -17.76 -6.73
CA PRO A 148 6.07 -17.36 -8.04
C PRO A 148 6.30 -15.84 -8.20
N LEU A 149 5.73 -14.99 -7.32
CA LEU A 149 5.96 -13.54 -7.31
C LEU A 149 7.23 -13.13 -6.54
N LEU A 150 7.75 -13.98 -5.66
CA LEU A 150 8.91 -13.67 -4.82
C LEU A 150 10.15 -13.21 -5.61
N PRO A 151 10.54 -13.83 -6.75
CA PRO A 151 11.65 -13.32 -7.54
C PRO A 151 11.50 -11.89 -7.99
N ARG A 152 10.27 -11.44 -8.30
CA ARG A 152 9.98 -10.07 -8.71
C ARG A 152 10.23 -9.07 -7.57
N VAL A 153 9.91 -9.46 -6.34
CA VAL A 153 10.21 -8.64 -5.16
C VAL A 153 11.72 -8.50 -5.00
N GLN A 154 12.45 -9.59 -5.14
CA GLN A 154 13.91 -9.64 -5.00
C GLN A 154 14.64 -8.88 -6.13
N ASP A 155 14.13 -8.93 -7.35
CA ASP A 155 14.66 -8.14 -8.47
C ASP A 155 14.53 -6.65 -8.24
N SER A 156 13.45 -6.22 -7.60
CA SER A 156 13.19 -4.80 -7.28
C SER A 156 13.90 -4.36 -5.99
N PHE A 157 14.03 -5.25 -5.03
CA PHE A 157 14.63 -5.03 -3.72
C PHE A 157 15.62 -6.14 -3.39
N PRO A 158 16.89 -6.04 -3.85
CA PRO A 158 17.91 -7.07 -3.63
C PRO A 158 18.22 -7.37 -2.17
N GLU A 159 17.85 -6.45 -1.26
CA GLU A 159 17.93 -6.68 0.19
C GLU A 159 16.89 -7.70 0.68
N ASN A 160 15.81 -7.94 -0.06
CA ASN A 160 14.84 -8.99 0.30
C ASN A 160 15.41 -10.36 -0.06
N THR A 161 15.93 -11.05 0.93
CA THR A 161 16.50 -12.40 0.82
C THR A 161 15.54 -13.49 1.31
N SER A 162 14.24 -13.21 1.35
CA SER A 162 13.22 -14.18 1.77
C SER A 162 13.23 -15.44 0.90
N THR A 163 12.99 -16.58 1.52
CA THR A 163 12.92 -17.87 0.83
C THR A 163 11.60 -18.59 1.08
N ALA A 164 11.29 -19.57 0.24
CA ALA A 164 10.07 -20.37 0.39
C ALA A 164 10.01 -21.13 1.71
N GLU A 165 11.17 -21.44 2.33
CA GLU A 165 11.27 -22.15 3.61
C GLU A 165 10.86 -21.27 4.80
N GLN A 166 10.96 -19.95 4.68
CA GLN A 166 10.48 -19.01 5.69
C GLN A 166 8.95 -18.89 5.68
N VAL A 167 8.30 -19.26 4.58
CA VAL A 167 6.84 -19.13 4.44
C VAL A 167 6.13 -20.23 5.22
N ILE A 168 5.32 -19.82 6.19
CA ILE A 168 4.29 -20.63 6.82
C ILE A 168 3.06 -20.53 5.91
N ASP A 169 2.74 -21.63 5.21
CA ASP A 169 1.60 -21.66 4.28
C ASP A 169 0.28 -21.49 5.04
N ILE A 170 -0.53 -20.53 4.59
CA ILE A 170 -1.86 -20.27 5.12
C ILE A 170 -2.92 -20.46 4.02
N ARG A 171 -4.08 -20.93 4.43
CA ARG A 171 -5.20 -21.31 3.54
C ARG A 171 -6.52 -20.86 4.12
N ASP A 172 -7.54 -20.92 3.31
CA ASP A 172 -8.92 -20.65 3.74
C ASP A 172 -9.30 -21.50 4.97
N GLY A 173 -9.79 -20.83 6.00
CA GLY A 173 -10.20 -21.47 7.26
C GLY A 173 -9.10 -21.62 8.30
N ASP A 174 -7.84 -21.37 7.98
CA ASP A 174 -6.77 -21.32 8.99
C ASP A 174 -6.98 -20.15 9.95
N ALA A 175 -6.32 -20.23 11.11
CA ALA A 175 -6.30 -19.15 12.08
C ALA A 175 -4.92 -19.01 12.74
N ILE A 176 -4.48 -17.76 12.92
CA ILE A 176 -3.25 -17.42 13.64
C ILE A 176 -3.65 -17.02 15.06
N ASP A 177 -3.26 -17.81 16.04
CA ASP A 177 -3.54 -17.53 17.45
C ASP A 177 -2.47 -16.60 18.05
N LEU A 178 -2.91 -15.46 18.58
CA LEU A 178 -2.07 -14.46 19.22
C LEU A 178 -2.14 -14.54 20.78
N GLY A 179 -2.81 -15.56 21.31
CA GLY A 179 -3.10 -15.66 22.73
C GLY A 179 -4.39 -14.93 23.11
N GLY A 180 -5.53 -15.56 22.83
CA GLY A 180 -6.87 -15.01 23.10
C GLY A 180 -7.44 -14.15 21.97
N VAL A 181 -6.66 -13.79 20.96
CA VAL A 181 -7.09 -13.20 19.70
C VAL A 181 -6.73 -14.17 18.58
N ALA A 182 -7.71 -14.62 17.83
CA ALA A 182 -7.51 -15.51 16.67
C ALA A 182 -7.76 -14.73 15.39
N ILE A 183 -6.76 -14.64 14.53
CA ILE A 183 -6.85 -14.00 13.21
C ILE A 183 -7.18 -15.07 12.19
N GLU A 184 -8.42 -15.10 11.73
CA GLU A 184 -8.88 -16.06 10.74
C GLU A 184 -8.43 -15.67 9.34
N VAL A 185 -8.14 -16.67 8.50
CA VAL A 185 -7.75 -16.51 7.10
C VAL A 185 -8.93 -16.82 6.19
N ALA A 186 -9.19 -15.97 5.20
CA ALA A 186 -10.06 -16.28 4.07
C ALA A 186 -9.34 -16.00 2.75
N GLU A 187 -9.31 -17.00 1.85
CA GLU A 187 -8.72 -16.85 0.53
C GLU A 187 -9.62 -16.01 -0.39
N VAL A 188 -9.05 -14.96 -0.97
CA VAL A 188 -9.72 -14.06 -1.93
C VAL A 188 -8.79 -13.84 -3.15
N GLY A 189 -8.27 -14.95 -3.69
CA GLY A 189 -7.45 -14.88 -4.90
C GLY A 189 -8.18 -14.18 -6.05
N GLY A 190 -7.48 -13.27 -6.69
CA GLY A 190 -7.97 -12.41 -7.77
C GLY A 190 -6.87 -11.45 -8.18
N HIS A 191 -6.58 -10.47 -7.36
CA HIS A 191 -5.45 -9.54 -7.49
C HIS A 191 -4.13 -10.31 -7.61
N THR A 192 -3.88 -11.28 -6.74
CA THR A 192 -2.90 -12.35 -6.93
C THR A 192 -3.53 -13.72 -6.67
N PRO A 193 -2.90 -14.84 -7.09
CA PRO A 193 -3.41 -16.18 -6.80
C PRO A 193 -3.50 -16.48 -5.30
N GLY A 194 -2.60 -15.92 -4.50
CA GLY A 194 -2.49 -16.14 -3.07
C GLY A 194 -3.06 -15.05 -2.20
N SER A 195 -3.77 -14.06 -2.77
CA SER A 195 -4.41 -13.01 -1.97
C SER A 195 -5.32 -13.59 -0.91
N VAL A 196 -5.13 -13.15 0.34
CA VAL A 196 -5.94 -13.50 1.50
C VAL A 196 -6.43 -12.24 2.21
N VAL A 197 -7.51 -12.38 2.95
CA VAL A 197 -7.95 -11.38 3.94
C VAL A 197 -7.82 -11.99 5.33
N PHE A 198 -7.51 -11.14 6.31
CA PHE A 198 -7.41 -11.52 7.71
C PHE A 198 -8.60 -10.98 8.49
N ILE A 199 -9.26 -11.82 9.29
CA ILE A 199 -10.47 -11.48 10.02
C ILE A 199 -10.20 -11.55 11.52
N ASP A 200 -10.29 -10.43 12.18
CA ASP A 200 -10.24 -10.30 13.64
C ASP A 200 -11.64 -10.02 14.19
N ARG A 201 -12.30 -11.05 14.68
CA ARG A 201 -13.63 -10.90 15.29
C ARG A 201 -13.59 -10.26 16.68
N THR A 202 -12.44 -10.33 17.35
CA THR A 202 -12.28 -9.74 18.69
C THR A 202 -12.31 -8.23 18.61
N HIS A 203 -11.60 -7.63 17.68
CA HIS A 203 -11.54 -6.18 17.48
C HIS A 203 -12.47 -5.70 16.35
N LYS A 204 -13.24 -6.63 15.74
CA LYS A 204 -14.17 -6.34 14.63
C LYS A 204 -13.46 -5.71 13.41
N CYS A 205 -12.32 -6.24 13.01
CA CYS A 205 -11.54 -5.79 11.87
C CYS A 205 -11.46 -6.84 10.77
N LEU A 206 -11.52 -6.41 9.52
CA LEU A 206 -11.24 -7.20 8.32
C LEU A 206 -10.12 -6.50 7.55
N PHE A 207 -8.94 -7.07 7.55
CA PHE A 207 -7.77 -6.57 6.82
C PHE A 207 -7.80 -7.16 5.42
N THR A 208 -8.09 -6.33 4.43
CA THR A 208 -8.36 -6.79 3.08
C THR A 208 -7.14 -6.84 2.18
N GLY A 209 -6.03 -6.18 2.57
CA GLY A 209 -4.97 -5.90 1.61
C GLY A 209 -5.58 -5.33 0.33
N ASP A 210 -5.14 -5.82 -0.81
CA ASP A 210 -5.62 -5.42 -2.13
C ASP A 210 -6.77 -6.29 -2.66
N ALA A 211 -7.27 -7.24 -1.86
CA ALA A 211 -8.30 -8.17 -2.29
C ALA A 211 -9.64 -7.51 -2.67
N LEU A 212 -9.95 -6.34 -2.12
CA LEU A 212 -11.09 -5.49 -2.52
C LEU A 212 -10.64 -4.24 -3.28
N GLY A 213 -9.42 -4.22 -3.76
CA GLY A 213 -8.81 -3.11 -4.47
C GLY A 213 -9.10 -3.09 -5.97
N LEU A 214 -8.60 -2.03 -6.61
CA LEU A 214 -8.83 -1.70 -8.01
C LEU A 214 -8.10 -2.62 -9.00
N TRP A 215 -6.95 -3.18 -8.59
CA TRP A 215 -5.89 -3.50 -9.54
C TRP A 215 -5.90 -4.97 -9.96
N MET A 216 -6.64 -5.28 -11.04
CA MET A 216 -6.66 -6.60 -11.69
C MET A 216 -5.82 -6.67 -12.98
N GLN A 217 -5.06 -5.61 -13.31
CA GLN A 217 -4.10 -5.59 -14.43
C GLN A 217 -2.70 -6.05 -14.02
N VAL A 218 -2.46 -6.30 -12.74
CA VAL A 218 -1.16 -6.72 -12.20
C VAL A 218 -0.72 -8.10 -12.70
N PRO A 219 0.58 -8.43 -12.61
CA PRO A 219 1.05 -9.76 -12.93
C PRO A 219 0.38 -10.85 -12.09
N MET A 220 0.03 -11.95 -12.77
CA MET A 220 -0.64 -13.11 -12.17
C MET A 220 -2.05 -12.87 -11.63
N ALA A 221 -2.68 -11.71 -11.91
CA ALA A 221 -4.10 -11.54 -11.62
C ALA A 221 -4.91 -12.70 -12.23
N LEU A 222 -5.86 -13.22 -11.45
CA LEU A 222 -6.69 -14.35 -11.87
C LEU A 222 -7.86 -13.89 -12.75
N PRO A 223 -8.50 -14.80 -13.49
CA PRO A 223 -9.73 -14.51 -14.21
C PRO A 223 -10.79 -13.84 -13.32
N ILE A 224 -11.53 -12.88 -13.87
CA ILE A 224 -12.61 -12.17 -13.15
C ILE A 224 -13.67 -13.15 -12.64
N SER A 225 -13.93 -14.24 -13.35
CA SER A 225 -14.84 -15.32 -12.89
C SER A 225 -14.33 -15.96 -11.60
N THR A 226 -13.05 -16.27 -11.52
CA THR A 226 -12.43 -16.84 -10.30
C THR A 226 -12.45 -15.84 -9.15
N TYR A 227 -12.10 -14.59 -9.41
CA TYR A 227 -12.15 -13.51 -8.42
C TYR A 227 -13.56 -13.33 -7.86
N ARG A 228 -14.56 -13.23 -8.72
CA ARG A 228 -15.98 -13.16 -8.33
C ARG A 228 -16.38 -14.31 -7.41
N ASP A 229 -16.01 -15.55 -7.76
CA ASP A 229 -16.38 -16.72 -6.96
C ASP A 229 -15.73 -16.70 -5.57
N ASN A 230 -14.51 -16.15 -5.48
CA ASN A 230 -13.82 -15.92 -4.21
C ASN A 230 -14.51 -14.85 -3.37
N LEU A 231 -14.92 -13.73 -3.99
CA LEU A 231 -15.69 -12.68 -3.32
C LEU A 231 -17.05 -13.19 -2.80
N LEU A 232 -17.74 -14.03 -3.58
CA LEU A 232 -19.00 -14.68 -3.15
C LEU A 232 -18.79 -15.59 -1.93
N ARG A 233 -17.68 -16.32 -1.86
CA ARG A 233 -17.34 -17.12 -0.66
C ARG A 233 -17.07 -16.23 0.55
N LEU A 234 -16.31 -15.14 0.39
CA LEU A 234 -16.11 -14.17 1.45
C LEU A 234 -17.44 -13.59 1.91
N GLN A 235 -18.31 -13.14 0.99
CA GLN A 235 -19.61 -12.59 1.29
C GLN A 235 -20.46 -13.59 2.09
N ALA A 236 -20.50 -14.87 1.68
CA ALA A 236 -21.22 -15.91 2.39
C ALA A 236 -20.66 -16.18 3.81
N LYS A 237 -19.33 -16.08 3.99
CA LYS A 237 -18.69 -16.16 5.31
C LYS A 237 -19.08 -14.98 6.18
N LEU A 238 -19.00 -13.77 5.67
CA LEU A 238 -19.32 -12.55 6.42
C LEU A 238 -20.81 -12.38 6.75
N ALA A 239 -21.69 -13.07 6.03
CA ALA A 239 -23.12 -13.12 6.34
C ALA A 239 -23.46 -14.01 7.56
N GLN A 240 -22.52 -14.80 8.06
CA GLN A 240 -22.74 -15.67 9.21
C GLN A 240 -22.77 -14.87 10.53
N PRO A 241 -23.46 -15.38 11.57
CA PRO A 241 -23.42 -14.76 12.90
C PRO A 241 -21.97 -14.63 13.42
N GLY A 242 -21.65 -13.46 13.97
CA GLY A 242 -20.31 -13.16 14.53
C GLY A 242 -19.34 -12.50 13.56
N TYR A 243 -19.74 -12.26 12.30
CA TYR A 243 -18.96 -11.48 11.33
C TYR A 243 -19.61 -10.13 10.99
N THR A 244 -20.64 -9.74 11.69
CA THR A 244 -21.32 -8.46 11.49
C THR A 244 -20.50 -7.30 12.06
N GLU A 245 -20.65 -6.13 11.46
CA GLU A 245 -20.02 -4.87 11.93
C GLU A 245 -18.49 -4.86 11.87
N LEU A 246 -17.87 -5.59 10.95
CA LEU A 246 -16.43 -5.51 10.74
C LEU A 246 -16.07 -4.19 10.06
N ALA A 247 -15.03 -3.51 10.58
CA ALA A 247 -14.36 -2.43 9.88
C ALA A 247 -13.46 -3.02 8.78
N PHE A 248 -13.68 -2.61 7.54
CA PHE A 248 -12.87 -3.05 6.40
C PHE A 248 -11.65 -2.14 6.28
N LEU A 249 -10.46 -2.71 6.34
CA LEU A 249 -9.18 -2.04 6.38
C LEU A 249 -8.35 -2.47 5.18
N GLY A 250 -8.10 -1.55 4.24
CA GLY A 250 -7.43 -1.80 2.96
C GLY A 250 -5.92 -1.84 3.03
N GLY A 251 -5.28 -2.24 1.92
CA GLY A 251 -3.82 -2.28 1.77
C GLY A 251 -3.20 -0.90 1.52
N HIS A 252 -3.99 0.09 1.09
CA HIS A 252 -3.53 1.45 0.83
C HIS A 252 -4.58 2.48 1.22
N ARG A 253 -4.12 3.60 1.77
CA ARG A 253 -5.02 4.70 2.12
C ARG A 253 -5.71 5.30 0.89
N ARG A 254 -5.00 5.39 -0.25
CA ARG A 254 -5.53 5.96 -1.50
C ARG A 254 -6.21 4.94 -2.40
N GLN A 255 -6.08 3.65 -2.14
CA GLN A 255 -6.72 2.58 -2.92
C GLN A 255 -8.23 2.62 -2.84
N GLU A 256 -8.74 3.29 -1.84
CA GLU A 256 -10.16 3.53 -1.65
C GLU A 256 -10.69 4.70 -2.51
N GLY A 257 -9.79 5.39 -3.25
CA GLY A 257 -10.15 6.39 -4.26
C GLY A 257 -10.72 5.79 -5.55
N GLY A 258 -11.22 6.64 -6.43
CA GLY A 258 -11.66 6.25 -7.75
C GLY A 258 -10.50 5.93 -8.70
N VAL A 259 -10.82 5.35 -9.86
CA VAL A 259 -9.85 5.03 -10.91
C VAL A 259 -9.26 6.26 -11.60
N HIS A 260 -9.93 7.41 -11.48
CA HIS A 260 -9.50 8.66 -12.10
C HIS A 260 -9.13 9.72 -11.04
N PRO A 261 -8.15 10.58 -11.32
CA PRO A 261 -7.80 11.68 -10.41
C PRO A 261 -9.01 12.57 -10.09
N GLY A 262 -9.25 12.79 -8.80
CA GLY A 262 -10.35 13.65 -8.31
C GLY A 262 -11.67 12.93 -8.06
N GLU A 263 -11.75 11.62 -8.29
CA GLU A 263 -12.89 10.84 -7.84
C GLU A 263 -12.93 10.74 -6.31
N PRO A 264 -14.15 10.69 -5.73
CA PRO A 264 -14.27 10.64 -4.29
C PRO A 264 -13.71 9.35 -3.70
N TYR A 265 -13.15 9.48 -2.51
CA TYR A 265 -12.75 8.38 -1.66
C TYR A 265 -13.97 7.53 -1.26
N VAL A 266 -13.89 6.22 -1.50
CA VAL A 266 -14.91 5.25 -1.11
C VAL A 266 -14.27 4.17 -0.25
N PRO A 267 -14.45 4.20 1.07
CA PRO A 267 -13.87 3.21 1.98
C PRO A 267 -14.26 1.79 1.61
N ASN A 268 -13.37 0.84 1.87
CA ASN A 268 -13.73 -0.56 1.81
C ASN A 268 -14.87 -0.84 2.80
N SER A 269 -15.86 -1.59 2.35
CA SER A 269 -17.07 -1.87 3.12
C SER A 269 -17.75 -3.15 2.60
N TYR A 270 -18.74 -3.64 3.34
CA TYR A 270 -19.58 -4.73 2.89
C TYR A 270 -20.35 -4.37 1.61
N GLU A 271 -20.83 -3.12 1.49
CA GLU A 271 -21.48 -2.61 0.28
C GLU A 271 -20.53 -2.65 -0.93
N LYS A 272 -19.28 -2.23 -0.75
CA LYS A 272 -18.26 -2.30 -1.81
C LYS A 272 -17.98 -3.74 -2.23
N LEU A 273 -17.97 -4.70 -1.31
CA LEU A 273 -17.87 -6.13 -1.61
C LEU A 273 -19.04 -6.60 -2.48
N GLU A 274 -20.29 -6.22 -2.14
CA GLU A 274 -21.48 -6.54 -2.93
C GLU A 274 -21.42 -5.92 -4.32
N ASP A 275 -21.06 -4.66 -4.41
CA ASP A 275 -20.94 -3.94 -5.68
C ASP A 275 -19.79 -4.48 -6.55
N MET A 276 -18.69 -4.96 -5.95
CA MET A 276 -17.61 -5.62 -6.67
C MET A 276 -18.06 -6.97 -7.28
N VAL A 277 -18.82 -7.76 -6.54
CA VAL A 277 -19.45 -8.98 -7.08
C VAL A 277 -20.39 -8.65 -8.24
N ALA A 278 -21.19 -7.59 -8.09
CA ALA A 278 -22.11 -7.16 -9.15
C ALA A 278 -21.34 -6.65 -10.38
N LEU A 279 -20.25 -5.90 -10.18
CA LEU A 279 -19.37 -5.42 -11.25
C LEU A 279 -18.76 -6.60 -12.03
N CYS A 280 -18.21 -7.59 -11.32
CA CYS A 280 -17.68 -8.79 -11.94
C CYS A 280 -18.75 -9.53 -12.79
N ASN A 281 -19.97 -9.69 -12.27
CA ASN A 281 -21.07 -10.30 -13.01
C ASN A 281 -21.41 -9.52 -14.29
N LYS A 282 -21.45 -8.19 -14.24
CA LYS A 282 -21.71 -7.33 -15.40
C LYS A 282 -20.62 -7.45 -16.45
N LEU A 283 -19.36 -7.45 -16.06
CA LEU A 283 -18.23 -7.64 -16.98
C LEU A 283 -18.29 -8.99 -17.67
N LEU A 284 -18.56 -10.07 -16.93
CA LEU A 284 -18.67 -11.43 -17.47
C LEU A 284 -19.89 -11.62 -18.38
N ALA A 285 -20.98 -10.91 -18.11
CA ALA A 285 -22.18 -10.92 -18.97
C ALA A 285 -22.04 -10.01 -20.20
N GLY A 286 -20.99 -9.18 -20.31
CA GLY A 286 -20.85 -8.18 -21.35
C GLY A 286 -21.81 -6.99 -21.18
N GLU A 287 -22.33 -6.78 -19.97
CA GLU A 287 -23.23 -5.67 -19.62
C GLU A 287 -22.46 -4.43 -19.13
N ALA A 288 -21.16 -4.57 -18.91
CA ALA A 288 -20.25 -3.46 -18.62
C ALA A 288 -19.00 -3.58 -19.49
N GLU A 289 -18.50 -2.44 -19.93
CA GLU A 289 -17.24 -2.32 -20.67
C GLU A 289 -16.38 -1.29 -19.98
N GLY A 290 -15.05 -1.57 -19.90
CA GLY A 290 -14.08 -0.61 -19.38
C GLY A 290 -13.65 0.39 -20.42
N GLU A 291 -13.34 1.61 -19.99
CA GLU A 291 -12.67 2.61 -20.81
C GLU A 291 -11.15 2.36 -20.79
N PRO A 292 -10.42 2.63 -21.89
CA PRO A 292 -8.98 2.47 -21.93
C PRO A 292 -8.29 3.21 -20.77
N TYR A 293 -7.47 2.49 -20.01
CA TYR A 293 -6.73 3.03 -18.88
C TYR A 293 -5.23 3.08 -19.22
N PRO A 294 -4.56 4.22 -19.03
CA PRO A 294 -3.14 4.34 -19.35
C PRO A 294 -2.30 3.47 -18.42
N VAL A 295 -1.46 2.64 -19.01
CA VAL A 295 -0.45 1.84 -18.31
C VAL A 295 0.89 2.07 -18.97
N ASP A 296 1.95 2.16 -18.17
CA ASP A 296 3.30 2.43 -18.68
C ASP A 296 3.94 1.19 -19.32
N PHE A 297 3.43 -0.01 -19.01
CA PHE A 297 3.98 -1.28 -19.50
C PHE A 297 2.92 -2.40 -19.41
N GLY A 298 3.13 -3.45 -20.20
CA GLY A 298 2.30 -4.65 -20.18
C GLY A 298 1.16 -4.62 -21.22
N GLU A 299 0.11 -5.37 -20.95
CA GLU A 299 -1.09 -5.41 -21.79
C GLU A 299 -1.94 -4.15 -21.60
N PRO A 300 -2.71 -3.74 -22.63
CA PRO A 300 -3.71 -2.69 -22.45
C PRO A 300 -4.65 -2.99 -21.28
N ALA A 301 -4.90 -1.96 -20.47
CA ALA A 301 -5.80 -2.06 -19.33
C ALA A 301 -7.06 -1.20 -19.57
N PHE A 302 -8.12 -1.54 -18.85
CA PHE A 302 -9.42 -0.90 -18.93
C PHE A 302 -9.92 -0.59 -17.53
N ALA A 303 -10.43 0.62 -17.32
CA ALA A 303 -11.05 1.05 -16.08
C ALA A 303 -12.57 0.93 -16.19
N VAL A 304 -13.21 0.43 -15.15
CA VAL A 304 -14.66 0.31 -15.07
C VAL A 304 -15.13 0.54 -13.64
N SER A 305 -16.28 1.16 -13.48
CA SER A 305 -16.89 1.44 -12.18
C SER A 305 -18.35 0.99 -12.14
N TYR A 306 -18.80 0.58 -10.98
CA TYR A 306 -20.20 0.29 -10.68
C TYR A 306 -20.51 0.64 -9.25
N LYS A 307 -21.29 1.69 -9.02
CA LYS A 307 -21.61 2.26 -7.70
C LYS A 307 -20.33 2.53 -6.87
N THR A 308 -20.13 1.80 -5.75
CA THR A 308 -18.97 1.93 -4.88
C THR A 308 -17.74 1.14 -5.37
N ALA A 309 -17.92 0.20 -6.29
CA ALA A 309 -16.85 -0.64 -6.81
C ALA A 309 -16.24 -0.04 -8.08
N ASN A 310 -14.93 -0.17 -8.19
CA ASN A 310 -14.16 0.17 -9.38
C ASN A 310 -13.05 -0.85 -9.60
N MET A 311 -12.64 -1.04 -10.86
CA MET A 311 -11.64 -2.03 -11.24
C MET A 311 -10.85 -1.53 -12.44
N VAL A 312 -9.53 -1.75 -12.42
CA VAL A 312 -8.67 -1.66 -13.60
C VAL A 312 -8.26 -3.10 -13.95
N TYR A 313 -8.58 -3.56 -15.12
CA TYR A 313 -8.33 -4.93 -15.55
C TYR A 313 -7.70 -4.98 -16.94
N LYS A 314 -7.02 -6.08 -17.27
CA LYS A 314 -6.54 -6.39 -18.62
C LYS A 314 -7.47 -7.39 -19.29
N GLU A 315 -7.57 -7.33 -20.62
CA GLU A 315 -8.51 -8.19 -21.37
C GLU A 315 -8.27 -9.69 -21.13
N SER A 316 -7.03 -10.10 -20.92
CA SER A 316 -6.67 -11.49 -20.66
C SER A 316 -7.29 -12.10 -19.39
N VAL A 317 -7.77 -11.29 -18.43
CA VAL A 317 -8.44 -11.77 -17.20
C VAL A 317 -9.96 -11.63 -17.24
N ARG A 318 -10.54 -11.11 -18.32
CA ARG A 318 -11.99 -10.86 -18.44
C ARG A 318 -12.86 -12.12 -18.54
N CYS A 319 -12.33 -13.31 -18.51
CA CYS A 319 -13.04 -14.58 -18.59
C CYS A 319 -13.48 -15.15 -17.24
#